data_f7c351d8a6bc27d92df495fef84e0220
#
_entry.id   f7c351d8a6bc27d92df495fef84e0220
#
_cell.length_a   1.000
_cell.length_b   1.000
_cell.length_c   1.000
_cell.angle_alpha   90.00
_cell.angle_beta   90.00
_cell.angle_gamma   90.00
#
_symmetry.space_group_name_H-M   'P 1'
#
loop_
_entity.id
_entity.type
_entity.pdbx_description
1 polymer ?
#
loop_
_entity_poly.entity_id
_entity_poly.type
_entity_poly.pdbx_seq_one_letter_code
_entity_poly.pdbx_strand_id
1 'polypeptide(L)'
;MQNVYASFWRRLVAFIIDNIVISFPTMLLSGVVAALFMPQLLSSMEAEPSPESISALFSTYGFVMLLNLVSALFFWLYYAFMESSAKQATLGKMAMGIKVVDENGQRISFARATGRTFAKIISYTILYFGFFMAAFTKKRQALHDLIATTYVVNAGYQPDGQPLPQEKFRPGCLILTLLAILIPLVLWLALMGWIITTGLKEANTATRNPHQMVAEQMKALAAQNTQTQPVELDGFTITTQEDGVYATPANTLTEFKLFIPYGGTDVCCQPGEDEDDEEFNSCTLFAKGFPVCK
;
A
#
# COMPACT_ATOMS: atom_id res chain seq x y z
N MET A 1 17.18 -13.26 41.71
CA MET A 1 17.85 -12.09 41.07
C MET A 1 16.79 -11.37 40.23
N GLN A 2 16.44 -10.13 40.56
CA GLN A 2 15.51 -9.34 39.78
C GLN A 2 16.16 -8.99 38.44
N ASN A 3 15.43 -9.23 37.33
CA ASN A 3 15.92 -8.86 35.99
C ASN A 3 16.07 -7.33 35.91
N VAL A 4 17.28 -6.82 35.79
CA VAL A 4 17.57 -5.38 35.73
C VAL A 4 17.00 -4.78 34.44
N TYR A 5 17.17 -5.46 33.31
CA TYR A 5 16.75 -4.97 31.99
C TYR A 5 15.27 -5.22 31.72
N ALA A 6 14.63 -4.26 31.09
CA ALA A 6 13.27 -4.38 30.60
C ALA A 6 13.15 -5.51 29.57
N SER A 7 12.11 -6.35 29.70
CA SER A 7 11.82 -7.37 28.70
C SER A 7 11.39 -6.74 27.38
N PHE A 8 11.62 -7.45 26.27
CA PHE A 8 11.16 -7.03 24.93
C PHE A 8 9.67 -6.68 24.92
N TRP A 9 8.82 -7.53 25.49
CA TRP A 9 7.36 -7.31 25.50
C TRP A 9 6.94 -6.05 26.24
N ARG A 10 7.57 -5.72 27.35
CA ARG A 10 7.29 -4.46 28.07
C ARG A 10 7.67 -3.23 27.27
N ARG A 11 8.76 -3.30 26.48
CA ARG A 11 9.15 -2.23 25.55
C ARG A 11 8.20 -2.11 24.39
N LEU A 12 7.72 -3.25 23.84
CA LEU A 12 6.75 -3.28 22.75
C LEU A 12 5.41 -2.66 23.19
N VAL A 13 4.88 -3.07 24.35
CA VAL A 13 3.63 -2.48 24.90
C VAL A 13 3.83 -0.99 25.18
N ALA A 14 4.95 -0.59 25.77
CA ALA A 14 5.26 0.82 25.98
C ALA A 14 5.28 1.61 24.67
N PHE A 15 5.88 1.05 23.62
CA PHE A 15 5.88 1.65 22.29
C PHE A 15 4.47 1.78 21.68
N ILE A 16 3.62 0.77 21.83
CA ILE A 16 2.21 0.83 21.38
C ILE A 16 1.46 1.94 22.11
N ILE A 17 1.59 2.04 23.44
CA ILE A 17 0.95 3.09 24.23
C ILE A 17 1.45 4.48 23.78
N ASP A 18 2.76 4.65 23.62
CA ASP A 18 3.34 5.91 23.14
C ASP A 18 2.81 6.29 21.74
N ASN A 19 2.68 5.33 20.83
CA ASN A 19 2.10 5.59 19.50
C ASN A 19 0.62 6.01 19.60
N ILE A 20 -0.18 5.39 20.45
CA ILE A 20 -1.58 5.80 20.67
C ILE A 20 -1.63 7.25 21.19
N VAL A 21 -0.79 7.58 22.17
CA VAL A 21 -0.72 8.94 22.75
C VAL A 21 -0.32 9.98 21.70
N ILE A 22 0.62 9.66 20.81
CA ILE A 22 1.10 10.58 19.77
C ILE A 22 0.13 10.64 18.60
N SER A 23 -0.43 9.49 18.18
CA SER A 23 -1.31 9.43 17.01
C SER A 23 -2.67 10.09 17.23
N PHE A 24 -3.17 10.15 18.47
CA PHE A 24 -4.47 10.73 18.73
C PHE A 24 -4.56 12.23 18.36
N PRO A 25 -3.65 13.12 18.83
CA PRO A 25 -3.65 14.52 18.40
C PRO A 25 -3.37 14.70 16.90
N THR A 26 -2.47 13.88 16.33
CA THR A 26 -2.13 13.96 14.90
C THR A 26 -3.29 13.50 14.03
N MET A 27 -4.05 12.49 14.45
CA MET A 27 -5.26 12.01 13.76
C MET A 27 -6.38 13.07 13.78
N LEU A 28 -6.60 13.74 14.92
CA LEU A 28 -7.56 14.85 15.00
C LEU A 28 -7.19 15.98 14.05
N LEU A 29 -5.91 16.40 14.06
CA LEU A 29 -5.41 17.44 13.18
C LEU A 29 -5.53 17.05 11.70
N SER A 30 -5.13 15.84 11.32
CA SER A 30 -5.24 15.35 9.96
C SER A 30 -6.69 15.18 9.50
N GLY A 31 -7.61 14.81 10.41
CA GLY A 31 -9.04 14.73 10.14
C GLY A 31 -9.66 16.09 9.82
N VAL A 32 -9.32 17.12 10.60
CA VAL A 32 -9.75 18.51 10.32
C VAL A 32 -9.23 18.97 8.95
N VAL A 33 -7.96 18.71 8.67
CA VAL A 33 -7.34 19.08 7.40
C VAL A 33 -7.99 18.32 6.24
N ALA A 34 -8.20 17.02 6.36
CA ALA A 34 -8.90 16.24 5.34
C ALA A 34 -10.31 16.82 5.07
N ALA A 35 -11.06 17.17 6.11
CA ALA A 35 -12.38 17.77 5.95
C ALA A 35 -12.36 19.10 5.19
N LEU A 36 -11.32 19.92 5.38
CA LEU A 36 -11.17 21.22 4.71
C LEU A 36 -10.68 21.13 3.27
N PHE A 37 -9.78 20.21 2.97
CA PHE A 37 -9.08 20.13 1.67
C PHE A 37 -9.56 19.00 0.76
N MET A 38 -10.20 17.94 1.29
CA MET A 38 -10.67 16.81 0.48
C MET A 38 -11.68 17.22 -0.60
N PRO A 39 -12.67 18.10 -0.35
CA PRO A 39 -13.60 18.54 -1.41
C PRO A 39 -12.88 19.24 -2.57
N GLN A 40 -11.88 20.08 -2.28
CA GLN A 40 -11.07 20.76 -3.30
C GLN A 40 -10.20 19.77 -4.10
N LEU A 41 -9.64 18.76 -3.41
CA LEU A 41 -8.86 17.72 -4.06
C LEU A 41 -9.72 16.88 -5.00
N LEU A 42 -10.90 16.45 -4.56
CA LEU A 42 -11.82 15.66 -5.40
C LEU A 42 -12.28 16.47 -6.63
N SER A 43 -12.67 17.73 -6.46
CA SER A 43 -13.06 18.59 -7.59
C SER A 43 -11.91 18.82 -8.58
N SER A 44 -10.67 18.92 -8.12
CA SER A 44 -9.51 19.08 -9.00
C SER A 44 -9.12 17.79 -9.73
N MET A 45 -9.51 16.63 -9.24
CA MET A 45 -9.29 15.35 -9.91
C MET A 45 -10.34 15.05 -11.01
N GLU A 46 -11.54 15.61 -10.86
CA GLU A 46 -12.63 15.49 -11.86
C GLU A 46 -12.51 16.55 -12.97
N ALA A 47 -11.80 17.63 -12.73
CA ALA A 47 -11.61 18.72 -13.70
C ALA A 47 -10.58 18.33 -14.77
N GLU A 48 -10.78 18.86 -16.00
CA GLU A 48 -9.78 18.83 -17.05
C GLU A 48 -8.44 19.45 -16.55
N PRO A 49 -7.28 18.90 -16.97
CA PRO A 49 -5.98 19.42 -16.57
C PRO A 49 -5.82 20.91 -16.94
N SER A 50 -5.85 21.76 -15.94
CA SER A 50 -5.68 23.21 -16.08
C SER A 50 -4.57 23.70 -15.15
N PRO A 51 -3.95 24.86 -15.41
CA PRO A 51 -2.96 25.44 -14.49
C PRO A 51 -3.51 25.63 -13.07
N GLU A 52 -4.82 25.87 -12.92
CA GLU A 52 -5.48 26.04 -11.63
C GLU A 52 -5.62 24.70 -10.88
N SER A 53 -6.04 23.61 -11.56
CA SER A 53 -6.13 22.28 -10.96
C SER A 53 -4.75 21.76 -10.55
N ILE A 54 -3.73 22.01 -11.36
CA ILE A 54 -2.33 21.65 -11.04
C ILE A 54 -1.84 22.43 -9.82
N SER A 55 -2.11 23.73 -9.73
CA SER A 55 -1.71 24.54 -8.57
C SER A 55 -2.41 24.11 -7.28
N ALA A 56 -3.68 23.71 -7.35
CA ALA A 56 -4.44 23.17 -6.23
C ALA A 56 -3.84 21.84 -5.72
N LEU A 57 -3.41 20.94 -6.62
CA LEU A 57 -2.72 19.71 -6.27
C LEU A 57 -1.39 19.99 -5.55
N PHE A 58 -0.57 20.90 -6.06
CA PHE A 58 0.71 21.27 -5.43
C PHE A 58 0.51 21.91 -4.06
N SER A 59 -0.48 22.79 -3.88
CA SER A 59 -0.78 23.40 -2.59
C SER A 59 -1.25 22.37 -1.57
N THR A 60 -2.12 21.44 -1.97
CA THR A 60 -2.60 20.35 -1.12
C THR A 60 -1.45 19.42 -0.70
N TYR A 61 -0.59 19.03 -1.65
CA TYR A 61 0.58 18.20 -1.37
C TYR A 61 1.58 18.92 -0.44
N GLY A 62 1.86 20.21 -0.70
CA GLY A 62 2.72 21.04 0.14
C GLY A 62 2.20 21.13 1.57
N PHE A 63 0.89 21.27 1.75
CA PHE A 63 0.26 21.32 3.07
C PHE A 63 0.34 19.95 3.79
N VAL A 64 0.08 18.84 3.10
CA VAL A 64 0.26 17.49 3.65
C VAL A 64 1.72 17.25 4.09
N MET A 65 2.69 17.70 3.31
CA MET A 65 4.11 17.62 3.67
C MET A 65 4.44 18.44 4.92
N LEU A 66 3.89 19.65 5.04
CA LEU A 66 4.06 20.49 6.23
C LEU A 66 3.50 19.79 7.47
N LEU A 67 2.31 19.18 7.40
CA LEU A 67 1.73 18.43 8.51
C LEU A 67 2.58 17.23 8.92
N ASN A 68 3.13 16.50 7.96
CA ASN A 68 4.05 15.39 8.24
C ASN A 68 5.32 15.90 8.95
N LEU A 69 5.86 17.03 8.53
CA LEU A 69 7.03 17.65 9.17
C LEU A 69 6.73 18.07 10.62
N VAL A 70 5.58 18.72 10.86
CA VAL A 70 5.14 19.10 12.21
C VAL A 70 4.94 17.86 13.09
N SER A 71 4.33 16.81 12.55
CA SER A 71 4.15 15.54 13.27
C SER A 71 5.48 14.85 13.60
N ALA A 72 6.42 14.86 12.67
CA ALA A 72 7.78 14.33 12.90
C ALA A 72 8.54 15.13 13.97
N LEU A 73 8.41 16.45 13.96
CA LEU A 73 8.99 17.35 14.97
C LEU A 73 8.39 17.07 16.35
N PHE A 74 7.07 16.93 16.43
CA PHE A 74 6.38 16.60 17.67
C PHE A 74 6.80 15.23 18.21
N PHE A 75 6.88 14.21 17.35
CA PHE A 75 7.38 12.89 17.69
C PHE A 75 8.81 12.93 18.25
N TRP A 76 9.71 13.64 17.56
CA TRP A 76 11.09 13.79 18.03
C TRP A 76 11.16 14.47 19.39
N LEU A 77 10.51 15.62 19.56
CA LEU A 77 10.51 16.38 20.82
C LEU A 77 9.91 15.56 21.96
N TYR A 78 8.79 14.88 21.72
CA TYR A 78 8.17 14.02 22.73
C TYR A 78 9.16 12.99 23.30
N TYR A 79 9.81 12.22 22.43
CA TYR A 79 10.77 11.22 22.87
C TYR A 79 12.02 11.84 23.49
N ALA A 80 12.60 12.87 22.87
CA ALA A 80 13.82 13.48 23.35
C ALA A 80 13.65 14.15 24.73
N PHE A 81 12.56 14.92 24.92
CA PHE A 81 12.28 15.56 26.19
C PHE A 81 11.91 14.56 27.29
N MET A 82 11.03 13.61 26.99
CA MET A 82 10.55 12.66 27.99
C MET A 82 11.69 11.72 28.47
N GLU A 83 12.49 11.19 27.57
CA GLU A 83 13.58 10.27 27.90
C GLU A 83 14.76 10.99 28.58
N SER A 84 14.98 12.28 28.30
CA SER A 84 15.98 13.10 28.98
C SER A 84 15.45 13.79 30.24
N SER A 85 14.17 13.65 30.58
CA SER A 85 13.56 14.23 31.77
C SER A 85 14.04 13.55 33.07
N ALA A 86 13.67 14.08 34.23
CA ALA A 86 13.91 13.45 35.53
C ALA A 86 13.28 12.06 35.66
N LYS A 87 12.17 11.78 34.90
CA LYS A 87 11.49 10.49 34.88
C LYS A 87 12.19 9.47 33.97
N GLN A 88 13.08 9.91 33.07
CA GLN A 88 13.85 9.06 32.15
C GLN A 88 12.96 8.14 31.29
N ALA A 89 11.69 8.48 31.08
CA ALA A 89 10.69 7.60 30.50
C ALA A 89 9.60 8.39 29.76
N THR A 90 9.15 7.87 28.63
CA THR A 90 7.92 8.30 27.95
C THR A 90 6.68 7.84 28.75
N LEU A 91 5.48 8.33 28.38
CA LEU A 91 4.24 7.92 29.04
C LEU A 91 4.00 6.41 28.99
N GLY A 92 4.21 5.79 27.82
CA GLY A 92 4.10 4.34 27.69
C GLY A 92 5.14 3.59 28.51
N LYS A 93 6.38 4.10 28.58
CA LYS A 93 7.43 3.51 29.43
C LYS A 93 7.12 3.65 30.91
N MET A 94 6.58 4.79 31.34
CA MET A 94 6.11 4.97 32.71
C MET A 94 4.99 3.99 33.06
N ALA A 95 4.01 3.82 32.17
CA ALA A 95 2.93 2.85 32.36
C ALA A 95 3.45 1.41 32.50
N MET A 96 4.51 1.07 31.75
CA MET A 96 5.15 -0.24 31.82
C MET A 96 6.19 -0.37 32.94
N GLY A 97 6.43 0.68 33.74
CA GLY A 97 7.42 0.68 34.80
C GLY A 97 8.84 0.44 34.32
N ILE A 98 9.25 1.08 33.22
CA ILE A 98 10.59 1.01 32.65
C ILE A 98 11.14 2.40 32.36
N LYS A 99 12.47 2.56 32.40
CA LYS A 99 13.15 3.84 32.15
C LYS A 99 14.42 3.66 31.33
N VAL A 100 14.87 4.75 30.70
CA VAL A 100 16.09 4.80 29.88
C VAL A 100 17.24 5.37 30.71
N VAL A 101 18.37 4.70 30.65
CA VAL A 101 19.60 5.10 31.37
C VAL A 101 20.82 4.98 30.44
N ASP A 102 21.91 5.60 30.83
CA ASP A 102 23.22 5.42 30.22
C ASP A 102 23.92 4.15 30.75
N GLU A 103 25.16 3.96 30.36
CA GLU A 103 26.03 2.84 30.79
C GLU A 103 26.30 2.80 32.30
N ASN A 104 26.21 3.95 32.99
CA ASN A 104 26.38 4.08 34.42
C ASN A 104 25.06 4.03 35.18
N GLY A 105 23.94 3.74 34.52
CA GLY A 105 22.61 3.76 35.12
C GLY A 105 22.05 5.17 35.36
N GLN A 106 22.73 6.21 34.87
CA GLN A 106 22.35 7.60 35.06
C GLN A 106 21.40 8.12 34.00
N ARG A 107 20.85 9.31 34.23
CA ARG A 107 20.00 10.02 33.29
C ARG A 107 20.74 10.39 32.02
N ILE A 108 20.12 10.15 30.85
CA ILE A 108 20.69 10.52 29.56
C ILE A 108 20.52 12.02 29.28
N SER A 109 21.46 12.62 28.55
CA SER A 109 21.35 14.01 28.08
C SER A 109 20.30 14.13 26.96
N PHE A 110 19.78 15.34 26.74
CA PHE A 110 18.87 15.63 25.63
C PHE A 110 19.49 15.29 24.26
N ALA A 111 20.80 15.61 24.06
CA ALA A 111 21.49 15.27 22.83
C ALA A 111 21.56 13.74 22.60
N ARG A 112 21.81 12.96 23.66
CA ARG A 112 21.83 11.49 23.58
C ARG A 112 20.42 10.93 23.30
N ALA A 113 19.37 11.49 23.91
CA ALA A 113 17.99 11.12 23.65
C ALA A 113 17.57 11.46 22.20
N THR A 114 18.00 12.61 21.68
CA THR A 114 17.84 13.02 20.29
C THR A 114 18.51 12.03 19.34
N GLY A 115 19.80 11.73 19.54
CA GLY A 115 20.53 10.75 18.73
C GLY A 115 19.85 9.37 18.73
N ARG A 116 19.35 8.94 19.91
CA ARG A 116 18.58 7.70 20.05
C ARG A 116 17.27 7.74 19.25
N THR A 117 16.58 8.87 19.23
CA THR A 117 15.32 9.01 18.48
C THR A 117 15.59 8.97 16.98
N PHE A 118 16.62 9.65 16.47
CA PHE A 118 17.00 9.55 15.06
C PHE A 118 17.52 8.15 14.69
N ALA A 119 18.24 7.47 15.57
CA ALA A 119 18.66 6.09 15.35
C ALA A 119 17.48 5.09 15.24
N LYS A 120 16.29 5.44 15.76
CA LYS A 120 15.07 4.65 15.49
C LYS A 120 14.68 4.65 14.02
N ILE A 121 14.97 5.71 13.26
CA ILE A 121 14.71 5.77 11.81
C ILE A 121 15.47 4.63 11.12
N ILE A 122 16.73 4.40 11.48
CA ILE A 122 17.52 3.28 10.95
C ILE A 122 16.86 1.94 11.29
N SER A 123 16.33 1.81 12.53
CA SER A 123 15.65 0.60 12.97
C SER A 123 14.34 0.36 12.19
N TYR A 124 13.61 1.41 11.77
CA TYR A 124 12.43 1.33 10.91
C TYR A 124 12.80 0.93 9.49
N THR A 125 13.85 1.55 8.92
CA THR A 125 14.31 1.29 7.54
C THR A 125 14.72 -0.16 7.34
N ILE A 126 15.30 -0.81 8.36
CA ILE A 126 15.68 -2.23 8.35
C ILE A 126 14.48 -3.09 8.82
N LEU A 127 13.30 -2.88 8.26
CA LEU A 127 12.08 -3.68 8.50
C LEU A 127 11.82 -3.96 10.00
N TYR A 128 12.02 -2.95 10.86
CA TYR A 128 11.90 -3.07 12.32
C TYR A 128 12.88 -4.04 13.00
N PHE A 129 13.78 -4.69 12.26
CA PHE A 129 14.71 -5.67 12.80
C PHE A 129 15.57 -5.07 13.94
N GLY A 130 15.91 -3.77 13.83
CA GLY A 130 16.63 -3.06 14.87
C GLY A 130 15.92 -3.03 16.23
N PHE A 131 14.59 -3.06 16.28
CA PHE A 131 13.83 -3.15 17.53
C PHE A 131 13.86 -4.56 18.11
N PHE A 132 13.76 -5.57 17.24
CA PHE A 132 13.73 -6.97 17.66
C PHE A 132 15.07 -7.44 18.25
N MET A 133 16.17 -6.79 17.92
CA MET A 133 17.48 -7.07 18.56
C MET A 133 17.42 -7.07 20.08
N ALA A 134 16.53 -6.25 20.69
CA ALA A 134 16.33 -6.22 22.13
C ALA A 134 15.84 -7.56 22.74
N ALA A 135 15.29 -8.46 21.91
CA ALA A 135 14.83 -9.78 22.36
C ALA A 135 15.99 -10.75 22.63
N PHE A 136 17.10 -10.61 21.90
CA PHE A 136 18.20 -11.59 21.91
C PHE A 136 19.57 -11.03 22.27
N THR A 137 19.75 -9.71 22.34
CA THR A 137 21.01 -9.15 22.84
C THR A 137 21.17 -9.38 24.34
N LYS A 138 22.42 -9.59 24.82
CA LYS A 138 22.74 -9.90 26.23
C LYS A 138 22.25 -8.82 27.20
N LYS A 139 22.30 -7.55 26.80
CA LYS A 139 21.83 -6.39 27.57
C LYS A 139 20.45 -5.90 27.12
N ARG A 140 19.72 -6.71 26.33
CA ARG A 140 18.40 -6.41 25.77
C ARG A 140 18.34 -5.06 25.07
N GLN A 141 19.40 -4.70 24.34
CA GLN A 141 19.49 -3.46 23.58
C GLN A 141 18.95 -3.64 22.17
N ALA A 142 18.11 -2.71 21.73
CA ALA A 142 17.74 -2.52 20.34
C ALA A 142 18.87 -1.81 19.58
N LEU A 143 18.84 -1.77 18.25
CA LEU A 143 19.88 -1.13 17.44
C LEU A 143 20.06 0.35 17.81
N HIS A 144 18.98 1.10 17.98
CA HIS A 144 19.01 2.50 18.39
C HIS A 144 19.55 2.69 19.83
N ASP A 145 19.38 1.69 20.71
CA ASP A 145 19.98 1.70 22.04
C ASP A 145 21.50 1.53 21.95
N LEU A 146 21.97 0.64 21.07
CA LEU A 146 23.39 0.42 20.82
C LEU A 146 24.08 1.67 20.24
N ILE A 147 23.47 2.29 19.22
CA ILE A 147 23.99 3.51 18.57
C ILE A 147 24.12 4.64 19.59
N ALA A 148 23.12 4.81 20.46
CA ALA A 148 23.10 5.89 21.46
C ALA A 148 23.78 5.51 22.78
N THR A 149 24.32 4.29 22.91
CA THR A 149 24.92 3.76 24.15
C THR A 149 23.99 3.91 25.35
N THR A 150 22.74 3.45 25.18
CA THR A 150 21.66 3.55 26.18
C THR A 150 21.12 2.18 26.55
N TYR A 151 20.46 2.10 27.69
CA TYR A 151 19.85 0.88 28.21
C TYR A 151 18.44 1.16 28.70
N VAL A 152 17.55 0.18 28.59
CA VAL A 152 16.22 0.28 29.17
C VAL A 152 16.14 -0.68 30.34
N VAL A 153 15.93 -0.14 31.51
CA VAL A 153 15.89 -0.89 32.79
C VAL A 153 14.52 -0.77 33.46
N ASN A 154 14.26 -1.63 34.43
CA ASN A 154 13.07 -1.49 35.26
C ASN A 154 13.12 -0.19 36.08
N ALA A 155 11.98 0.48 36.29
CA ALA A 155 11.92 1.77 36.95
C ALA A 155 12.50 1.76 38.39
N GLY A 156 12.38 0.61 39.09
CA GLY A 156 12.96 0.43 40.42
C GLY A 156 14.48 0.23 40.45
N TYR A 157 15.14 0.15 39.30
CA TYR A 157 16.60 0.06 39.27
C TYR A 157 17.24 1.36 39.79
N GLN A 158 18.15 1.22 40.75
CA GLN A 158 19.01 2.31 41.23
C GLN A 158 20.48 1.96 40.93
N PRO A 159 21.27 2.92 40.40
CA PRO A 159 22.66 2.69 40.13
C PRO A 159 23.43 2.52 41.46
N ASP A 160 24.16 1.43 41.56
CA ASP A 160 25.01 1.09 42.71
C ASP A 160 26.51 1.38 42.48
N GLY A 161 26.79 2.14 41.43
CA GLY A 161 28.17 2.46 41.03
C GLY A 161 28.89 1.33 40.27
N GLN A 162 28.24 0.18 40.07
CA GLN A 162 28.76 -0.92 39.28
C GLN A 162 28.22 -0.90 37.84
N PRO A 163 28.96 -1.40 36.87
CA PRO A 163 28.49 -1.50 35.50
C PRO A 163 27.27 -2.46 35.42
N LEU A 164 26.32 -2.12 34.54
CA LEU A 164 25.12 -2.90 34.35
C LEU A 164 25.42 -4.39 34.06
N PRO A 165 24.78 -5.34 34.77
CA PRO A 165 25.03 -6.78 34.66
C PRO A 165 24.72 -7.32 33.26
N GLN A 166 25.44 -8.38 32.85
CA GLN A 166 25.15 -9.08 31.62
C GLN A 166 24.13 -10.22 31.86
N GLU A 167 23.01 -10.25 31.12
CA GLU A 167 22.09 -11.36 31.17
C GLU A 167 22.49 -12.50 30.22
N LYS A 168 22.02 -13.71 30.55
CA LYS A 168 22.18 -14.89 29.67
C LYS A 168 21.31 -14.77 28.42
N PHE A 169 21.83 -15.21 27.29
CA PHE A 169 21.09 -15.32 26.04
C PHE A 169 19.90 -16.29 26.17
N ARG A 170 18.71 -15.88 25.67
CA ARG A 170 17.47 -16.68 25.72
C ARG A 170 17.03 -17.08 24.31
N PRO A 171 17.37 -18.30 23.83
CA PRO A 171 17.07 -18.72 22.46
C PRO A 171 15.57 -18.79 22.16
N GLY A 172 14.74 -19.16 23.14
CA GLY A 172 13.29 -19.20 22.97
C GLY A 172 12.66 -17.83 22.62
N CYS A 173 13.20 -16.74 23.20
CA CYS A 173 12.76 -15.39 22.87
C CYS A 173 13.10 -15.01 21.44
N LEU A 174 14.26 -15.47 20.92
CA LEU A 174 14.67 -15.27 19.52
C LEU A 174 13.66 -15.95 18.57
N ILE A 175 13.31 -17.20 18.82
CA ILE A 175 12.38 -17.97 17.97
C ILE A 175 11.01 -17.29 17.94
N LEU A 176 10.44 -16.94 19.09
CA LEU A 176 9.14 -16.25 19.16
C LEU A 176 9.18 -14.90 18.43
N THR A 177 10.28 -14.16 18.54
CA THR A 177 10.45 -12.88 17.87
C THR A 177 10.54 -13.05 16.35
N LEU A 178 11.29 -14.04 15.87
CA LEU A 178 11.39 -14.34 14.44
C LEU A 178 10.02 -14.75 13.87
N LEU A 179 9.27 -15.59 14.57
CA LEU A 179 7.91 -15.98 14.15
C LEU A 179 6.97 -14.78 14.12
N ALA A 180 7.04 -13.89 15.12
CA ALA A 180 6.23 -12.67 15.17
C ALA A 180 6.53 -11.68 14.03
N ILE A 181 7.71 -11.75 13.40
CA ILE A 181 8.07 -10.95 12.22
C ILE A 181 7.70 -11.69 10.93
N LEU A 182 8.09 -12.95 10.82
CA LEU A 182 7.96 -13.71 9.56
C LEU A 182 6.51 -13.96 9.19
N ILE A 183 5.65 -14.29 10.17
CA ILE A 183 4.24 -14.58 9.89
C ILE A 183 3.51 -13.37 9.26
N PRO A 184 3.52 -12.15 9.86
CA PRO A 184 2.90 -10.99 9.25
C PRO A 184 3.52 -10.60 7.91
N LEU A 185 4.85 -10.74 7.76
CA LEU A 185 5.55 -10.46 6.51
C LEU A 185 5.08 -11.39 5.38
N VAL A 186 5.01 -12.68 5.64
CA VAL A 186 4.53 -13.67 4.65
C VAL A 186 3.07 -13.41 4.28
N LEU A 187 2.21 -13.13 5.28
CA LEU A 187 0.81 -12.78 5.04
C LEU A 187 0.67 -11.50 4.22
N TRP A 188 1.49 -10.48 4.51
CA TRP A 188 1.49 -9.22 3.75
C TRP A 188 1.94 -9.44 2.31
N LEU A 189 3.03 -10.20 2.08
CA LEU A 189 3.51 -10.54 0.74
C LEU A 189 2.47 -11.35 -0.05
N ALA A 190 1.80 -12.30 0.60
CA ALA A 190 0.72 -13.07 -0.01
C ALA A 190 -0.48 -12.17 -0.39
N LEU A 191 -0.87 -11.25 0.49
CA LEU A 191 -1.92 -10.28 0.22
C LEU A 191 -1.55 -9.35 -0.94
N MET A 192 -0.32 -8.80 -0.95
CA MET A 192 0.18 -7.96 -2.04
C MET A 192 0.22 -8.73 -3.37
N GLY A 193 0.71 -9.98 -3.35
CA GLY A 193 0.69 -10.86 -4.53
C GLY A 193 -0.72 -11.10 -5.04
N TRP A 194 -1.69 -11.33 -4.16
CA TRP A 194 -3.10 -11.48 -4.54
C TRP A 194 -3.68 -10.20 -5.15
N ILE A 195 -3.46 -9.02 -4.54
CA ILE A 195 -3.92 -7.73 -5.07
C ILE A 195 -3.31 -7.44 -6.44
N ILE A 196 -2.01 -7.67 -6.62
CA ILE A 196 -1.34 -7.46 -7.90
C ILE A 196 -1.90 -8.39 -8.97
N THR A 197 -2.08 -9.68 -8.66
CA THR A 197 -2.59 -10.65 -9.64
C THR A 197 -4.05 -10.38 -10.02
N THR A 198 -4.89 -9.93 -9.08
CA THR A 198 -6.28 -9.53 -9.38
C THR A 198 -6.31 -8.23 -10.19
N GLY A 199 -5.53 -7.23 -9.80
CA GLY A 199 -5.45 -5.96 -10.54
C GLY A 199 -4.90 -6.13 -11.96
N LEU A 200 -3.91 -7.01 -12.18
CA LEU A 200 -3.42 -7.34 -13.52
C LEU A 200 -4.46 -8.08 -14.38
N LYS A 201 -5.29 -8.94 -13.75
CA LYS A 201 -6.40 -9.59 -14.46
C LYS A 201 -7.45 -8.57 -14.92
N GLU A 202 -7.85 -7.65 -14.03
CA GLU A 202 -8.79 -6.59 -14.37
C GLU A 202 -8.23 -5.63 -15.41
N ALA A 203 -6.96 -5.24 -15.33
CA ALA A 203 -6.29 -4.41 -16.33
C ALA A 203 -6.24 -5.11 -17.69
N ASN A 204 -5.95 -6.42 -17.74
CA ASN A 204 -5.95 -7.19 -18.97
C ASN A 204 -7.36 -7.32 -19.59
N THR A 205 -8.42 -7.39 -18.77
CA THR A 205 -9.79 -7.38 -19.28
C THR A 205 -10.19 -6.00 -19.79
N ALA A 206 -9.79 -4.93 -19.10
CA ALA A 206 -10.07 -3.55 -19.51
C ALA A 206 -9.31 -3.12 -20.78
N THR A 207 -8.13 -3.69 -21.05
CA THR A 207 -7.35 -3.44 -22.29
C THR A 207 -7.75 -4.37 -23.46
N ARG A 208 -8.66 -5.30 -23.24
CA ARG A 208 -9.16 -6.18 -24.30
C ARG A 208 -9.91 -5.34 -25.33
N ASN A 209 -9.43 -5.39 -26.58
CA ASN A 209 -10.03 -4.64 -27.68
C ASN A 209 -11.53 -5.01 -27.76
N PRO A 210 -12.49 -4.05 -27.76
CA PRO A 210 -13.93 -4.32 -27.82
C PRO A 210 -14.31 -5.32 -28.94
N HIS A 211 -13.67 -5.20 -30.08
CA HIS A 211 -13.86 -6.13 -31.21
C HIS A 211 -13.52 -7.59 -30.88
N GLN A 212 -12.51 -7.83 -30.02
CA GLN A 212 -12.15 -9.21 -29.62
C GLN A 212 -13.18 -9.82 -28.66
N MET A 213 -13.76 -9.02 -27.76
CA MET A 213 -14.83 -9.47 -26.87
C MET A 213 -16.08 -9.83 -27.64
N VAL A 214 -16.45 -8.98 -28.60
CA VAL A 214 -17.57 -9.23 -29.50
C VAL A 214 -17.35 -10.51 -30.32
N ALA A 215 -16.14 -10.70 -30.87
CA ALA A 215 -15.79 -11.89 -31.64
C ALA A 215 -15.86 -13.19 -30.81
N GLU A 216 -15.44 -13.17 -29.55
CA GLU A 216 -15.58 -14.35 -28.67
C GLU A 216 -17.03 -14.69 -28.37
N GLN A 217 -17.86 -13.67 -28.13
CA GLN A 217 -19.29 -13.86 -27.94
C GLN A 217 -19.97 -14.42 -29.21
N MET A 218 -19.60 -13.88 -30.38
CA MET A 218 -20.10 -14.39 -31.67
C MET A 218 -19.70 -15.86 -31.87
N LYS A 219 -18.46 -16.25 -31.59
CA LYS A 219 -18.00 -17.65 -31.66
C LYS A 219 -18.79 -18.57 -30.73
N ALA A 220 -19.07 -18.12 -29.51
CA ALA A 220 -19.84 -18.88 -28.55
C ALA A 220 -21.29 -19.11 -29.04
N LEU A 221 -21.91 -18.09 -29.62
CA LEU A 221 -23.27 -18.19 -30.20
C LEU A 221 -23.31 -19.06 -31.48
N ALA A 222 -22.30 -18.89 -32.35
CA ALA A 222 -22.19 -19.71 -33.57
C ALA A 222 -21.97 -21.21 -33.26
N ALA A 223 -21.25 -21.52 -32.19
CA ALA A 223 -21.07 -22.90 -31.72
C ALA A 223 -22.36 -23.55 -31.18
N GLN A 224 -23.27 -22.75 -30.63
CA GLN A 224 -24.56 -23.24 -30.11
C GLN A 224 -25.60 -23.50 -31.20
N ASN A 225 -25.39 -22.98 -32.40
CA ASN A 225 -26.29 -23.09 -33.56
C ASN A 225 -27.77 -22.81 -33.22
N THR A 226 -28.03 -21.83 -32.37
CA THR A 226 -29.37 -21.47 -31.90
C THR A 226 -29.62 -19.99 -32.17
N GLN A 227 -30.80 -19.71 -32.72
CA GLN A 227 -31.26 -18.33 -32.87
C GLN A 227 -31.60 -17.75 -31.50
N THR A 228 -30.99 -16.62 -31.17
CA THR A 228 -31.19 -15.90 -29.91
C THR A 228 -31.75 -14.50 -30.20
N GLN A 229 -32.32 -13.87 -29.17
CA GLN A 229 -32.67 -12.45 -29.26
C GLN A 229 -31.40 -11.60 -29.42
N PRO A 230 -31.49 -10.42 -30.08
CA PRO A 230 -30.37 -9.50 -30.21
C PRO A 230 -29.75 -9.18 -28.87
N VAL A 231 -28.40 -9.22 -28.78
CA VAL A 231 -27.64 -8.93 -27.59
C VAL A 231 -26.75 -7.70 -27.83
N GLU A 232 -26.84 -6.70 -26.99
CA GLU A 232 -25.96 -5.54 -27.04
C GLU A 232 -24.71 -5.80 -26.19
N LEU A 233 -23.53 -5.63 -26.78
CA LEU A 233 -22.24 -5.79 -26.13
C LEU A 233 -21.24 -4.79 -26.69
N ASP A 234 -20.63 -3.97 -25.79
CA ASP A 234 -19.56 -3.01 -26.11
C ASP A 234 -19.79 -2.13 -27.36
N GLY A 235 -21.04 -1.65 -27.54
CA GLY A 235 -21.41 -0.80 -28.66
C GLY A 235 -21.66 -1.57 -29.96
N PHE A 236 -21.85 -2.89 -29.90
CA PHE A 236 -22.30 -3.73 -31.00
C PHE A 236 -23.61 -4.41 -30.66
N THR A 237 -24.46 -4.53 -31.66
CA THR A 237 -25.66 -5.36 -31.61
C THR A 237 -25.42 -6.69 -32.30
N ILE A 238 -25.38 -7.78 -31.53
CA ILE A 238 -25.15 -9.14 -32.02
C ILE A 238 -26.52 -9.76 -32.37
N THR A 239 -26.65 -10.21 -33.60
CA THR A 239 -27.87 -10.85 -34.13
C THR A 239 -27.54 -12.21 -34.71
N THR A 240 -28.43 -13.17 -34.56
CA THR A 240 -28.34 -14.50 -35.17
C THR A 240 -29.30 -14.58 -36.35
N GLN A 241 -28.80 -14.97 -37.53
CA GLN A 241 -29.57 -15.19 -38.76
C GLN A 241 -29.48 -16.67 -39.18
N GLU A 242 -30.12 -17.03 -40.31
CA GLU A 242 -30.16 -18.43 -40.77
C GLU A 242 -28.77 -18.97 -41.16
N ASP A 243 -27.85 -18.12 -41.59
CA ASP A 243 -26.55 -18.44 -42.12
C ASP A 243 -25.43 -18.26 -41.09
N GLY A 244 -25.67 -17.52 -40.00
CA GLY A 244 -24.62 -17.28 -38.97
C GLY A 244 -24.97 -16.20 -37.99
N VAL A 245 -23.93 -15.69 -37.33
CA VAL A 245 -23.98 -14.65 -36.29
C VAL A 245 -23.37 -13.37 -36.86
N TYR A 246 -24.04 -12.27 -36.69
CA TYR A 246 -23.64 -10.93 -37.11
C TYR A 246 -23.47 -10.00 -35.92
N ALA A 247 -22.48 -9.14 -35.95
CA ALA A 247 -22.34 -8.03 -35.01
C ALA A 247 -22.26 -6.72 -35.81
N THR A 248 -23.19 -5.83 -35.57
CA THR A 248 -23.27 -4.50 -36.20
C THR A 248 -22.97 -3.43 -35.15
N PRO A 249 -22.10 -2.44 -35.43
CA PRO A 249 -21.82 -1.34 -34.50
C PRO A 249 -23.14 -0.53 -34.29
N ALA A 250 -23.36 -0.12 -33.04
CA ALA A 250 -24.51 0.71 -32.68
C ALA A 250 -24.43 2.15 -33.25
N ASN A 251 -23.21 2.56 -33.63
CA ASN A 251 -22.99 3.87 -34.23
C ASN A 251 -23.22 3.80 -35.75
N THR A 252 -24.21 4.48 -36.23
CA THR A 252 -24.64 4.49 -37.64
C THR A 252 -23.70 5.16 -38.63
N LEU A 253 -22.55 5.67 -38.16
CA LEU A 253 -21.53 6.32 -39.01
C LEU A 253 -20.51 5.33 -39.60
N THR A 254 -20.57 4.07 -39.23
CA THR A 254 -19.66 3.03 -39.70
C THR A 254 -20.45 1.87 -40.29
N GLU A 255 -20.36 1.67 -41.60
CA GLU A 255 -21.10 0.62 -42.31
C GLU A 255 -20.29 -0.68 -42.50
N PHE A 256 -19.86 -1.31 -41.41
CA PHE A 256 -19.28 -2.64 -41.46
C PHE A 256 -20.02 -3.60 -40.54
N LYS A 257 -19.93 -4.91 -40.86
CA LYS A 257 -20.52 -5.99 -40.06
C LYS A 257 -19.45 -7.04 -39.78
N LEU A 258 -19.36 -7.53 -38.55
CA LEU A 258 -18.60 -8.73 -38.24
C LEU A 258 -19.52 -9.94 -38.47
N PHE A 259 -18.99 -10.97 -39.10
CA PHE A 259 -19.75 -12.18 -39.45
C PHE A 259 -18.98 -13.45 -39.09
N ILE A 260 -19.68 -14.45 -38.63
CA ILE A 260 -19.20 -15.82 -38.45
C ILE A 260 -20.33 -16.81 -38.86
N PRO A 261 -20.06 -17.73 -39.80
CA PRO A 261 -21.04 -18.76 -40.16
C PRO A 261 -21.21 -19.78 -39.02
N TYR A 262 -22.37 -20.44 -38.94
CA TYR A 262 -22.57 -21.52 -37.99
C TYR A 262 -21.54 -22.63 -38.17
N GLY A 263 -20.91 -23.06 -37.09
CA GLY A 263 -19.81 -24.02 -37.09
C GLY A 263 -18.47 -23.49 -37.59
N GLY A 264 -18.37 -22.20 -37.92
CA GLY A 264 -17.13 -21.52 -38.25
C GLY A 264 -16.29 -21.22 -37.03
N THR A 265 -14.95 -21.10 -37.22
CA THR A 265 -13.97 -20.80 -36.17
C THR A 265 -13.46 -19.35 -36.22
N ASP A 266 -13.63 -18.68 -37.37
CA ASP A 266 -13.07 -17.37 -37.61
C ASP A 266 -14.12 -16.33 -37.92
N VAL A 267 -14.02 -15.19 -37.24
CA VAL A 267 -14.84 -14.01 -37.51
C VAL A 267 -14.21 -13.23 -38.65
N CYS A 268 -14.96 -12.87 -39.65
CA CYS A 268 -14.54 -11.96 -40.71
C CYS A 268 -15.35 -10.67 -40.71
N CYS A 269 -14.83 -9.64 -41.34
CA CYS A 269 -15.50 -8.35 -41.50
C CYS A 269 -16.07 -8.21 -42.91
N GLN A 270 -17.33 -7.79 -42.99
CA GLN A 270 -18.01 -7.41 -44.24
C GLN A 270 -18.04 -5.88 -44.32
N PRO A 271 -17.43 -5.26 -45.36
CA PRO A 271 -17.55 -3.82 -45.60
C PRO A 271 -18.96 -3.42 -46.02
N GLY A 272 -19.27 -2.12 -45.95
CA GLY A 272 -20.54 -1.57 -46.44
C GLY A 272 -20.72 -1.75 -47.96
N GLU A 273 -21.98 -1.69 -48.44
CA GLU A 273 -22.35 -2.01 -49.83
C GLU A 273 -21.74 -1.08 -50.89
N ASP A 274 -21.21 0.11 -50.53
CA ASP A 274 -20.67 1.12 -51.44
C ASP A 274 -19.11 1.20 -51.43
N GLU A 275 -18.42 0.27 -50.77
CA GLU A 275 -16.96 0.32 -50.57
C GLU A 275 -16.21 -0.76 -51.38
N ASP A 276 -15.93 -0.47 -52.67
CA ASP A 276 -15.22 -1.39 -53.59
C ASP A 276 -13.68 -1.34 -53.43
N ASP A 277 -13.11 -0.42 -52.63
CA ASP A 277 -11.66 -0.30 -52.44
C ASP A 277 -11.15 -1.23 -51.34
N GLU A 278 -10.37 -2.28 -51.72
CA GLU A 278 -9.78 -3.25 -50.79
C GLU A 278 -8.80 -2.60 -49.79
N GLU A 279 -8.18 -1.46 -50.09
CA GLU A 279 -7.16 -0.82 -49.31
C GLU A 279 -7.71 0.21 -48.29
N PHE A 280 -8.89 0.76 -48.52
CA PHE A 280 -9.51 1.82 -47.69
C PHE A 280 -10.98 1.59 -47.42
N ASN A 281 -11.37 0.43 -46.89
CA ASN A 281 -12.74 0.16 -46.50
C ASN A 281 -12.93 0.26 -44.97
N SER A 282 -14.19 0.29 -44.54
CA SER A 282 -14.57 0.36 -43.13
C SER A 282 -13.97 -0.77 -42.27
N CYS A 283 -13.77 -1.94 -42.84
CA CYS A 283 -13.13 -3.07 -42.16
C CYS A 283 -11.68 -2.81 -41.86
N THR A 284 -10.91 -2.22 -42.78
CA THR A 284 -9.47 -1.91 -42.54
C THR A 284 -9.28 -0.76 -41.57
N LEU A 285 -10.21 0.17 -41.52
CA LEU A 285 -10.15 1.33 -40.64
C LEU A 285 -10.62 1.02 -39.22
N PHE A 286 -11.75 0.33 -39.07
CA PHE A 286 -12.45 0.19 -37.79
C PHE A 286 -12.42 -1.22 -37.19
N ALA A 287 -12.23 -2.27 -37.98
CA ALA A 287 -12.17 -3.66 -37.54
C ALA A 287 -10.77 -4.27 -37.69
N LYS A 288 -9.73 -3.53 -37.32
CA LYS A 288 -8.32 -3.98 -37.42
C LYS A 288 -8.11 -5.32 -36.70
N GLY A 289 -7.62 -6.31 -37.44
CA GLY A 289 -7.31 -7.64 -36.93
C GLY A 289 -8.31 -8.72 -37.33
N PHE A 290 -9.40 -8.39 -38.03
CA PHE A 290 -10.29 -9.35 -38.66
C PHE A 290 -10.04 -9.41 -40.17
N PRO A 291 -10.01 -10.60 -40.79
CA PRO A 291 -9.93 -10.74 -42.23
C PRO A 291 -11.25 -10.23 -42.88
N VAL A 292 -11.14 -9.67 -44.05
CA VAL A 292 -12.34 -9.35 -44.87
C VAL A 292 -12.98 -10.66 -45.32
N CYS A 293 -14.33 -10.75 -45.22
CA CYS A 293 -15.05 -11.95 -45.67
C CYS A 293 -14.88 -12.12 -47.18
N LYS A 294 -14.57 -13.34 -47.62
CA LYS A 294 -14.42 -13.71 -49.05
C LYS A 294 -15.73 -14.19 -49.57
#